data_265949acab3d422e75a1aba5a00d8a4f
#
_entry.id   265949acab3d422e75a1aba5a00d8a4f
#
_cell.length_a   1.000
_cell.length_b   1.000
_cell.length_c   1.000
_cell.angle_alpha   90.00
_cell.angle_beta   90.00
_cell.angle_gamma   90.00
#
_symmetry.space_group_name_H-M   'P 1'
#
loop_
_entity.id
_entity.type
_entity.pdbx_description
1 polymer ?
#
loop_
_entity_poly.entity_id
_entity_poly.type
_entity_poly.pdbx_seq_one_letter_code
_entity_poly.pdbx_strand_id
1 'polypeptide(L)'
;EPAVGTQFNLADCYEYLGRVAAAHALYLDVIRIAHSAGKFQREEAAKQRAALVEPKVPHLHLKSPAVAPGYTLKVDGKELTRDQWSDLPLDPGPHTIIASAPGRTDETRTITLEAGKSLELEMPDVVDPNPPAPPPPVEPPEAAPAPRSTARKIGTPVVEGIALAGLITG
;
A
#
# COMPACT_ATOMS: atom_id res chain seq x y z
N GLU A 1 -11.33 16.83 34.77
CA GLU A 1 -10.43 17.08 33.62
C GLU A 1 -9.03 17.42 34.12
N PRO A 2 -7.95 16.90 33.48
CA PRO A 2 -6.60 17.25 33.86
C PRO A 2 -6.39 18.77 33.77
N ALA A 3 -5.68 19.34 34.72
CA ALA A 3 -5.36 20.75 34.66
C ALA A 3 -4.55 21.08 33.40
N VAL A 4 -4.84 22.21 32.75
CA VAL A 4 -4.16 22.69 31.54
C VAL A 4 -2.62 22.63 31.65
N GLY A 5 -2.12 22.94 32.88
CA GLY A 5 -0.68 22.84 33.17
C GLY A 5 -0.13 21.42 33.12
N THR A 6 -0.90 20.45 33.61
CA THR A 6 -0.50 19.01 33.55
C THR A 6 -0.43 18.51 32.13
N GLN A 7 -1.39 18.86 31.26
CA GLN A 7 -1.37 18.50 29.86
C GLN A 7 -0.21 19.14 29.10
N PHE A 8 0.11 20.41 29.39
CA PHE A 8 1.26 21.08 28.82
C PHE A 8 2.57 20.36 29.18
N ASN A 9 2.77 20.05 30.47
CA ASN A 9 3.95 19.32 30.92
C ASN A 9 4.04 17.91 30.32
N LEU A 10 2.89 17.24 30.15
CA LEU A 10 2.86 15.94 29.47
C LEU A 10 3.27 16.07 28.00
N ALA A 11 2.85 17.12 27.31
CA ALA A 11 3.28 17.40 25.95
C ALA A 11 4.79 17.61 25.86
N ASP A 12 5.38 18.39 26.80
CA ASP A 12 6.83 18.57 26.89
C ASP A 12 7.56 17.23 27.11
N CYS A 13 7.02 16.36 27.98
CA CYS A 13 7.59 15.01 28.18
C CYS A 13 7.56 14.17 26.89
N TYR A 14 6.45 14.20 26.14
CA TYR A 14 6.36 13.48 24.88
C TYR A 14 7.32 14.02 23.83
N GLU A 15 7.47 15.33 23.74
CA GLU A 15 8.45 15.94 22.85
C GLU A 15 9.88 15.49 23.22
N TYR A 16 10.23 15.50 24.50
CA TYR A 16 11.53 15.04 24.97
C TYR A 16 11.80 13.57 24.64
N LEU A 17 10.76 12.72 24.66
CA LEU A 17 10.83 11.30 24.29
C LEU A 17 10.82 11.06 22.77
N GLY A 18 10.79 12.13 21.96
CA GLY A 18 10.71 12.01 20.51
C GLY A 18 9.33 11.65 19.97
N ARG A 19 8.29 11.59 20.82
CA ARG A 19 6.89 11.34 20.47
C ARG A 19 6.22 12.63 19.98
N VAL A 20 6.70 13.08 18.82
CA VAL A 20 6.38 14.44 18.33
C VAL A 20 4.93 14.60 17.89
N ALA A 21 4.29 13.55 17.33
CA ALA A 21 2.89 13.61 16.96
C ALA A 21 1.99 13.67 18.21
N ALA A 22 2.29 12.84 19.21
CA ALA A 22 1.56 12.85 20.48
C ALA A 22 1.75 14.21 21.22
N ALA A 23 2.96 14.77 21.22
CA ALA A 23 3.26 16.07 21.79
C ALA A 23 2.46 17.19 21.07
N HIS A 24 2.51 17.20 19.73
CA HIS A 24 1.80 18.17 18.91
C HIS A 24 0.29 18.16 19.19
N ALA A 25 -0.33 16.97 19.18
CA ALA A 25 -1.75 16.82 19.49
C ALA A 25 -2.11 17.38 20.86
N LEU A 26 -1.28 17.11 21.89
CA LEU A 26 -1.52 17.65 23.22
C LEU A 26 -1.33 19.17 23.31
N TYR A 27 -0.35 19.76 22.60
CA TYR A 27 -0.24 21.22 22.55
C TYR A 27 -1.46 21.86 21.91
N LEU A 28 -2.02 21.27 20.84
CA LEU A 28 -3.27 21.74 20.22
C LEU A 28 -4.45 21.65 21.19
N ASP A 29 -4.55 20.59 21.98
CA ASP A 29 -5.56 20.48 23.04
C ASP A 29 -5.37 21.52 24.12
N VAL A 30 -4.14 21.79 24.57
CA VAL A 30 -3.82 22.84 25.53
C VAL A 30 -4.23 24.21 25.01
N ILE A 31 -3.94 24.51 23.71
CA ILE A 31 -4.36 25.77 23.07
C ILE A 31 -5.88 25.94 23.20
N ARG A 32 -6.66 24.95 22.82
CA ARG A 32 -8.11 24.94 22.82
C ARG A 32 -8.67 25.15 24.25
N ILE A 33 -8.13 24.41 25.23
CA ILE A 33 -8.60 24.45 26.61
C ILE A 33 -8.16 25.77 27.29
N ALA A 34 -6.94 26.23 27.06
CA ALA A 34 -6.42 27.48 27.61
C ALA A 34 -7.21 28.69 27.08
N HIS A 35 -7.52 28.68 25.78
CA HIS A 35 -8.35 29.69 25.15
C HIS A 35 -9.74 29.79 25.83
N SER A 36 -10.44 28.65 25.93
CA SER A 36 -11.78 28.60 26.55
C SER A 36 -11.78 29.00 28.04
N ALA A 37 -10.65 28.81 28.74
CA ALA A 37 -10.47 29.16 30.14
C ALA A 37 -9.90 30.58 30.37
N GLY A 38 -9.67 31.39 29.31
CA GLY A 38 -9.08 32.71 29.39
C GLY A 38 -7.61 32.73 29.84
N LYS A 39 -6.89 31.61 29.70
CA LYS A 39 -5.47 31.45 30.11
C LYS A 39 -4.52 31.81 28.98
N PHE A 40 -4.55 33.03 28.50
CA PHE A 40 -3.88 33.49 27.29
C PHE A 40 -2.36 33.28 27.29
N GLN A 41 -1.68 33.41 28.42
CA GLN A 41 -0.24 33.13 28.49
C GLN A 41 0.07 31.66 28.23
N ARG A 42 -0.77 30.76 28.72
CA ARG A 42 -0.60 29.31 28.50
C ARG A 42 -0.94 28.92 27.05
N GLU A 43 -1.98 29.54 26.48
CA GLU A 43 -2.34 29.41 25.09
C GLU A 43 -1.17 29.79 24.17
N GLU A 44 -0.58 30.98 24.42
CA GLU A 44 0.53 31.46 23.61
C GLU A 44 1.78 30.57 23.71
N ALA A 45 2.13 30.12 24.92
CA ALA A 45 3.23 29.18 25.14
C ALA A 45 2.99 27.86 24.37
N ALA A 46 1.76 27.34 24.40
CA ALA A 46 1.42 26.11 23.68
C ALA A 46 1.45 26.30 22.15
N LYS A 47 1.03 27.44 21.62
CA LYS A 47 1.13 27.77 20.20
C LYS A 47 2.60 27.77 19.72
N GLN A 48 3.48 28.39 20.49
CA GLN A 48 4.90 28.44 20.17
C GLN A 48 5.51 27.03 20.14
N ARG A 49 5.17 26.19 21.13
CA ARG A 49 5.67 24.80 21.17
C ARG A 49 5.10 23.97 20.03
N ALA A 50 3.79 24.06 19.74
CA ALA A 50 3.17 23.36 18.64
C ALA A 50 3.85 23.69 17.29
N ALA A 51 4.10 24.98 17.02
CA ALA A 51 4.76 25.43 15.80
C ALA A 51 6.21 24.91 15.65
N LEU A 52 6.93 24.70 16.76
CA LEU A 52 8.28 24.13 16.74
C LEU A 52 8.29 22.62 16.53
N VAL A 53 7.23 21.93 16.92
CA VAL A 53 7.10 20.47 16.83
C VAL A 53 6.47 20.05 15.50
N GLU A 54 5.51 20.81 14.99
CA GLU A 54 4.77 20.51 13.75
C GLU A 54 5.67 20.05 12.57
N PRO A 55 6.75 20.75 12.21
CA PRO A 55 7.61 20.34 11.08
C PRO A 55 8.36 19.02 11.31
N LYS A 56 8.35 18.49 12.53
CA LYS A 56 8.98 17.22 12.89
C LYS A 56 8.00 16.06 12.86
N VAL A 57 6.69 16.33 12.79
CA VAL A 57 5.64 15.28 12.77
C VAL A 57 5.65 14.56 11.44
N PRO A 58 5.86 13.24 11.42
CA PRO A 58 5.67 12.47 10.20
C PRO A 58 4.18 12.33 9.87
N HIS A 59 3.88 12.31 8.57
CA HIS A 59 2.52 12.12 8.07
C HIS A 59 2.45 10.87 7.21
N LEU A 60 1.50 9.99 7.51
CA LEU A 60 1.21 8.81 6.71
C LEU A 60 -0.02 9.09 5.84
N HIS A 61 0.16 9.00 4.52
CA HIS A 61 -0.92 9.09 3.54
C HIS A 61 -1.23 7.70 2.99
N LEU A 62 -2.42 7.20 3.28
CA LEU A 62 -2.86 5.88 2.87
C LEU A 62 -3.69 6.01 1.59
N LYS A 63 -3.19 5.44 0.48
CA LYS A 63 -3.95 5.33 -0.77
C LYS A 63 -4.76 4.06 -0.77
N SER A 64 -6.05 4.17 -1.05
CA SER A 64 -6.95 3.01 -1.12
C SER A 64 -7.18 2.59 -2.57
N PRO A 65 -6.93 1.34 -2.95
CA PRO A 65 -7.59 0.73 -4.08
C PRO A 65 -9.10 0.58 -3.79
N ALA A 66 -9.85 -0.04 -4.67
CA ALA A 66 -11.29 -0.28 -4.46
C ALA A 66 -11.53 -1.04 -3.13
N VAL A 67 -12.10 -0.38 -2.14
CA VAL A 67 -12.28 -0.93 -0.80
C VAL A 67 -13.51 -1.83 -0.76
N ALA A 68 -13.31 -3.10 -0.41
CA ALA A 68 -14.41 -4.04 -0.20
C ALA A 68 -15.34 -3.57 0.94
N PRO A 69 -16.64 -3.89 0.90
CA PRO A 69 -17.54 -3.63 2.01
C PRO A 69 -17.00 -4.23 3.32
N GLY A 70 -17.06 -3.46 4.41
CA GLY A 70 -16.54 -3.89 5.71
C GLY A 70 -15.00 -3.89 5.85
N TYR A 71 -14.29 -3.31 4.90
CA TYR A 71 -12.84 -3.13 5.00
C TYR A 71 -12.49 -2.15 6.12
N THR A 72 -11.64 -2.57 7.02
CA THR A 72 -11.13 -1.78 8.15
C THR A 72 -9.61 -1.74 8.15
N LEU A 73 -9.08 -0.67 8.71
CA LEU A 73 -7.66 -0.47 8.91
C LEU A 73 -7.36 -0.16 10.36
N LYS A 74 -6.31 -0.78 10.84
CA LYS A 74 -5.76 -0.48 12.16
C LYS A 74 -4.29 -0.09 12.03
N VAL A 75 -3.89 0.92 12.78
CA VAL A 75 -2.49 1.28 12.97
C VAL A 75 -2.17 1.15 14.45
N ASP A 76 -1.17 0.35 14.78
CA ASP A 76 -0.78 0.03 16.16
C ASP A 76 -1.95 -0.44 17.04
N GLY A 77 -2.84 -1.23 16.45
CA GLY A 77 -4.04 -1.76 17.10
C GLY A 77 -5.22 -0.79 17.19
N LYS A 78 -5.06 0.49 16.80
CA LYS A 78 -6.14 1.48 16.79
C LYS A 78 -6.80 1.50 15.41
N GLU A 79 -8.12 1.33 15.39
CA GLU A 79 -8.90 1.42 14.16
C GLU A 79 -8.97 2.86 13.66
N LEU A 80 -8.80 3.03 12.34
CA LEU A 80 -8.82 4.33 11.68
C LEU A 80 -10.20 4.59 11.06
N THR A 81 -10.66 5.83 11.18
CA THR A 81 -11.77 6.33 10.37
C THR A 81 -11.29 6.67 8.95
N ARG A 82 -12.20 6.69 7.99
CA ARG A 82 -11.86 7.00 6.58
C ARG A 82 -11.17 8.34 6.39
N ASP A 83 -11.54 9.34 7.17
CA ASP A 83 -10.96 10.68 7.10
C ASP A 83 -9.48 10.71 7.49
N GLN A 84 -9.08 9.80 8.38
CA GLN A 84 -7.69 9.66 8.82
C GLN A 84 -6.77 9.00 7.79
N TRP A 85 -7.31 8.41 6.73
CA TRP A 85 -6.49 7.73 5.71
C TRP A 85 -5.72 8.71 4.83
N SER A 86 -6.29 9.90 4.60
CA SER A 86 -5.66 10.91 3.74
C SER A 86 -4.48 11.60 4.39
N ASP A 87 -4.49 11.71 5.72
CA ASP A 87 -3.43 12.38 6.48
C ASP A 87 -3.46 11.92 7.94
N LEU A 88 -2.54 11.03 8.29
CA LEU A 88 -2.43 10.48 9.62
C LEU A 88 -1.09 10.88 10.25
N PRO A 89 -1.08 11.84 11.20
CA PRO A 89 0.12 12.17 11.95
C PRO A 89 0.44 11.02 12.93
N LEU A 90 1.68 10.55 12.89
CA LEU A 90 2.19 9.47 13.74
C LEU A 90 3.54 9.88 14.35
N ASP A 91 3.95 9.20 15.42
CA ASP A 91 5.28 9.39 15.98
C ASP A 91 6.36 8.81 15.04
N PRO A 92 7.62 9.28 15.05
CA PRO A 92 8.70 8.62 14.33
C PRO A 92 8.95 7.21 14.89
N GLY A 93 9.26 6.27 14.01
CA GLY A 93 9.56 4.89 14.40
C GLY A 93 8.77 3.83 13.62
N PRO A 94 8.82 2.58 14.07
CA PRO A 94 8.10 1.48 13.45
C PRO A 94 6.61 1.52 13.81
N HIS A 95 5.74 1.31 12.82
CA HIS A 95 4.29 1.22 12.96
C HIS A 95 3.78 -0.02 12.26
N THR A 96 2.77 -0.67 12.84
CA THR A 96 2.12 -1.84 12.26
C THR A 96 0.76 -1.47 11.72
N ILE A 97 0.53 -1.75 10.45
CA ILE A 97 -0.75 -1.52 9.77
C ILE A 97 -1.39 -2.88 9.51
N ILE A 98 -2.64 -3.03 9.91
CA ILE A 98 -3.44 -4.23 9.68
C ILE A 98 -4.66 -3.85 8.86
N ALA A 99 -4.81 -4.49 7.70
CA ALA A 99 -5.99 -4.40 6.86
C ALA A 99 -6.84 -5.65 7.05
N SER A 100 -8.13 -5.48 7.29
CA SER A 100 -9.06 -6.58 7.51
C SER A 100 -10.35 -6.36 6.71
N ALA A 101 -10.95 -7.45 6.23
CA ALA A 101 -12.28 -7.44 5.63
C ALA A 101 -13.03 -8.75 5.96
N PRO A 102 -14.38 -8.72 6.05
CA PRO A 102 -15.17 -9.91 6.36
C PRO A 102 -14.92 -11.05 5.38
N GLY A 103 -14.64 -12.26 5.90
CA GLY A 103 -14.38 -13.45 5.10
C GLY A 103 -13.05 -13.46 4.36
N ARG A 104 -12.12 -12.58 4.71
CA ARG A 104 -10.78 -12.49 4.12
C ARG A 104 -9.69 -12.62 5.19
N THR A 105 -8.48 -12.96 4.75
CA THR A 105 -7.33 -13.02 5.64
C THR A 105 -6.79 -11.62 5.89
N ASP A 106 -6.48 -11.30 7.15
CA ASP A 106 -5.87 -10.03 7.51
C ASP A 106 -4.49 -9.89 6.88
N GLU A 107 -4.24 -8.73 6.31
CA GLU A 107 -2.93 -8.35 5.78
C GLU A 107 -2.23 -7.41 6.77
N THR A 108 -1.00 -7.75 7.14
CA THR A 108 -0.20 -6.97 8.09
C THR A 108 1.05 -6.43 7.41
N ARG A 109 1.29 -5.13 7.57
CA ARG A 109 2.51 -4.45 7.11
C ARG A 109 3.16 -3.67 8.22
N THR A 110 4.48 -3.71 8.28
CA THR A 110 5.28 -2.85 9.15
C THR A 110 5.98 -1.80 8.31
N ILE A 111 5.85 -0.54 8.73
CA ILE A 111 6.52 0.61 8.12
C ILE A 111 7.37 1.31 9.17
N THR A 112 8.33 2.11 8.74
CA THR A 112 9.12 2.98 9.64
C THR A 112 8.99 4.42 9.15
N LEU A 113 8.55 5.31 10.04
CA LEU A 113 8.42 6.73 9.77
C LEU A 113 9.65 7.49 10.30
N GLU A 114 10.13 8.43 9.51
CA GLU A 114 11.22 9.32 9.90
C GLU A 114 10.65 10.69 10.29
N ALA A 115 11.24 11.32 11.31
CA ALA A 115 10.82 12.65 11.75
C ALA A 115 10.79 13.66 10.60
N GLY A 116 9.70 14.41 10.49
CA GLY A 116 9.49 15.45 9.48
C GLY A 116 9.34 14.96 8.05
N LYS A 117 9.15 13.64 7.82
CA LYS A 117 8.91 13.09 6.50
C LYS A 117 7.49 12.56 6.35
N SER A 118 6.90 12.78 5.19
CA SER A 118 5.65 12.13 4.80
C SER A 118 5.93 10.82 4.08
N LEU A 119 5.12 9.79 4.37
CA LEU A 119 5.15 8.51 3.68
C LEU A 119 3.80 8.28 3.01
N GLU A 120 3.83 8.01 1.72
CA GLU A 120 2.68 7.53 0.98
C GLU A 120 2.73 6.01 0.90
N LEU A 121 1.66 5.36 1.33
CA LEU A 121 1.54 3.90 1.32
C LEU A 121 0.27 3.50 0.58
N GLU A 122 0.44 2.66 -0.42
CA GLU A 122 -0.68 1.98 -1.03
C GLU A 122 -1.22 0.91 -0.08
N MET A 123 -2.55 0.91 0.10
CA MET A 123 -3.22 0.03 1.04
C MET A 123 -3.04 -1.42 0.62
N PRO A 124 -2.75 -2.32 1.56
CA PRO A 124 -2.69 -3.72 1.24
C PRO A 124 -4.08 -4.23 0.82
N ASP A 125 -4.11 -5.03 -0.25
CA ASP A 125 -5.28 -5.81 -0.61
C ASP A 125 -5.49 -6.92 0.40
N VAL A 126 -6.74 -7.09 0.82
CA VAL A 126 -7.10 -8.20 1.70
C VAL A 126 -7.39 -9.42 0.83
N VAL A 127 -6.56 -10.44 0.94
CA VAL A 127 -6.65 -11.65 0.11
C VAL A 127 -7.85 -12.50 0.51
N ASP A 128 -8.60 -12.99 -0.49
CA ASP A 128 -9.64 -13.97 -0.26
C ASP A 128 -8.99 -15.31 0.16
N PRO A 129 -9.33 -15.87 1.33
CA PRO A 129 -8.75 -17.14 1.78
C PRO A 129 -9.11 -18.32 0.87
N ASN A 130 -10.14 -18.16 0.04
CA ASN A 130 -10.55 -19.15 -0.96
C ASN A 130 -10.73 -18.48 -2.33
N PRO A 131 -9.64 -18.03 -2.97
CA PRO A 131 -9.73 -17.40 -4.27
C PRO A 131 -10.39 -18.37 -5.27
N PRO A 132 -11.23 -17.90 -6.22
CA PRO A 132 -11.77 -18.76 -7.25
C PRO A 132 -10.62 -19.47 -7.97
N ALA A 133 -10.77 -20.78 -8.16
CA ALA A 133 -9.77 -21.58 -8.87
C ALA A 133 -9.43 -20.90 -10.22
N PRO A 134 -8.14 -20.83 -10.60
CA PRO A 134 -7.80 -20.27 -11.90
C PRO A 134 -8.59 -20.99 -12.98
N PRO A 135 -9.09 -20.29 -14.01
CA PRO A 135 -9.81 -20.93 -15.09
C PRO A 135 -8.94 -22.07 -15.66
N PRO A 136 -9.54 -23.23 -15.99
CA PRO A 136 -8.77 -24.34 -16.55
C PRO A 136 -7.99 -23.83 -17.76
N PRO A 137 -6.77 -24.33 -17.98
CA PRO A 137 -5.99 -23.96 -19.15
C PRO A 137 -6.87 -24.11 -20.39
N VAL A 138 -6.99 -23.04 -21.18
CA VAL A 138 -7.68 -23.11 -22.47
C VAL A 138 -6.87 -24.07 -23.30
N GLU A 139 -7.36 -25.31 -23.46
CA GLU A 139 -6.76 -26.24 -24.42
C GLU A 139 -6.69 -25.54 -25.78
N PRO A 140 -5.53 -25.53 -26.42
CA PRO A 140 -5.44 -25.01 -27.79
C PRO A 140 -6.53 -25.68 -28.61
N PRO A 141 -7.24 -24.98 -29.49
CA PRO A 141 -8.26 -25.59 -30.33
C PRO A 141 -7.60 -26.79 -31.03
N GLU A 142 -8.18 -27.97 -30.80
CA GLU A 142 -7.78 -29.23 -31.44
C GLU A 142 -7.60 -28.94 -32.92
N ALA A 143 -6.38 -29.11 -33.43
CA ALA A 143 -6.03 -28.79 -34.80
C ALA A 143 -7.01 -29.53 -35.68
N ALA A 144 -7.80 -28.81 -36.47
CA ALA A 144 -8.71 -29.39 -37.43
C ALA A 144 -7.98 -30.47 -38.26
N PRO A 145 -8.56 -31.67 -38.44
CA PRO A 145 -7.91 -32.75 -39.20
C PRO A 145 -7.53 -32.24 -40.59
N ALA A 146 -6.24 -32.36 -40.89
CA ALA A 146 -5.71 -31.95 -42.19
C ALA A 146 -6.53 -32.59 -43.33
N PRO A 147 -6.88 -31.85 -44.39
CA PRO A 147 -7.62 -32.40 -45.50
C PRO A 147 -6.84 -33.60 -46.12
N ARG A 148 -7.49 -34.75 -46.15
CA ARG A 148 -6.96 -35.95 -46.81
C ARG A 148 -6.70 -35.64 -48.28
N SER A 149 -5.42 -35.52 -48.67
CA SER A 149 -5.02 -35.39 -50.06
C SER A 149 -5.37 -36.68 -50.77
N THR A 150 -6.40 -36.67 -51.61
CA THR A 150 -6.64 -37.70 -52.61
C THR A 150 -5.53 -37.63 -53.65
N ALA A 151 -4.49 -38.42 -53.41
CA ALA A 151 -3.45 -38.59 -54.39
C ALA A 151 -4.03 -39.27 -55.64
N ARG A 152 -4.28 -38.48 -56.68
CA ARG A 152 -4.63 -38.90 -57.98
C ARG A 152 -3.38 -39.52 -58.64
N LYS A 153 -3.35 -40.84 -58.76
CA LYS A 153 -2.33 -41.55 -59.50
C LYS A 153 -2.36 -41.07 -60.96
N ILE A 154 -1.38 -40.31 -61.37
CA ILE A 154 -1.09 -40.00 -62.74
C ILE A 154 0.13 -40.88 -63.10
N GLY A 155 -0.11 -41.72 -64.08
CA GLY A 155 0.85 -42.69 -64.51
C GLY A 155 2.13 -42.09 -65.12
N THR A 156 3.20 -42.79 -64.90
CA THR A 156 4.52 -42.56 -65.51
C THR A 156 4.52 -42.73 -66.99
N PRO A 157 5.28 -41.93 -67.76
CA PRO A 157 6.04 -42.43 -68.87
C PRO A 157 7.54 -42.49 -68.54
N VAL A 158 8.09 -43.60 -68.75
CA VAL A 158 9.51 -43.92 -68.84
C VAL A 158 10.13 -43.14 -70.00
N VAL A 159 11.19 -42.41 -69.76
CA VAL A 159 12.14 -42.01 -70.79
C VAL A 159 13.55 -42.26 -70.26
N GLU A 160 14.20 -43.22 -70.91
CA GLU A 160 15.61 -43.53 -70.75
C GLU A 160 16.49 -42.39 -71.27
N GLY A 161 17.64 -42.30 -70.68
CA GLY A 161 18.80 -41.99 -71.49
C GLY A 161 19.67 -40.81 -71.04
N ILE A 162 20.85 -41.21 -70.77
CA ILE A 162 22.14 -40.61 -71.11
C ILE A 162 22.88 -39.94 -69.90
N ALA A 163 23.91 -40.71 -69.55
CA ALA A 163 25.05 -40.32 -68.80
C ALA A 163 25.83 -39.17 -69.44
N LEU A 164 26.39 -38.28 -68.66
CA LEU A 164 27.68 -37.68 -68.99
C LEU A 164 28.41 -37.26 -67.73
N ALA A 165 29.57 -37.82 -67.60
CA ALA A 165 30.57 -37.49 -66.60
C ALA A 165 31.18 -36.08 -66.84
N GLY A 166 31.56 -35.45 -65.81
CA GLY A 166 32.37 -34.24 -65.90
C GLY A 166 33.05 -33.93 -64.56
N LEU A 167 34.24 -34.45 -64.45
CA LEU A 167 35.26 -34.01 -63.45
C LEU A 167 35.53 -32.53 -63.54
N ILE A 168 35.98 -31.96 -62.43
CA ILE A 168 37.26 -31.23 -62.28
C ILE A 168 37.13 -30.17 -61.19
N THR A 169 37.84 -30.38 -60.15
CA THR A 169 38.83 -29.57 -59.40
C THR A 169 38.65 -28.02 -59.27
N GLY A 170 38.88 -27.60 -58.10
CA GLY A 170 39.16 -26.24 -57.74
C GLY A 170 39.02 -26.07 -56.22
#